data_c88f031eb424e457aaf50c77407a913f
#
_entry.id   c88f031eb424e457aaf50c77407a913f
#
_cell.length_a   1.000
_cell.length_b   1.000
_cell.length_c   1.000
_cell.angle_alpha   90.00
_cell.angle_beta   90.00
_cell.angle_gamma   90.00
#
_symmetry.space_group_name_H-M   'P 1'
#
loop_
_entity.id
_entity.type
_entity.pdbx_description
1 polymer ?
#
loop_
_entity_poly.entity_id
_entity_poly.type
_entity_poly.pdbx_seq_one_letter_code
_entity_poly.pdbx_strand_id
1 'polypeptide(L)'
;DFCKSKREWSGSPVPVGKGFYKCKSGRKSEVRSLEQREMTNLEGTVDSVVYQNEENGYTVLRLDVGEEEPVTVVGCIPGVAPGESLSAQGGWTHHATYGQQFTAEVARRGMPTGEKAIFDYLASGVVRGIGISTARKMLDLFGEETLAVLEHEPQRLTEIKGLTPKRAEAMGEAFRLQMGMR
;
A
#
# COMPACT_ATOMS: atom_id res chain seq x y z
N ASP A 1 -5.76 -2.49 23.76
CA ASP A 1 -7.06 -1.80 23.94
C ASP A 1 -7.29 -0.67 22.90
N PHE A 2 -6.79 -0.87 21.68
CA PHE A 2 -6.98 0.05 20.55
C PHE A 2 -8.43 0.02 20.01
N CYS A 3 -9.20 -0.95 20.43
CA CYS A 3 -10.53 -1.27 19.88
C CYS A 3 -11.72 -0.58 20.61
N LYS A 4 -11.49 0.24 21.63
CA LYS A 4 -12.60 0.82 22.42
C LYS A 4 -12.95 2.28 22.15
N SER A 5 -12.30 2.93 21.21
CA SER A 5 -12.77 4.21 20.69
C SER A 5 -13.57 3.99 19.40
N LYS A 6 -14.66 3.24 19.48
CA LYS A 6 -15.71 3.25 18.47
C LYS A 6 -16.37 4.63 18.46
N ARG A 7 -15.74 5.61 17.88
CA ARG A 7 -16.46 6.75 17.32
C ARG A 7 -16.65 6.43 15.84
N GLU A 8 -17.91 6.22 15.50
CA GLU A 8 -18.42 5.92 14.18
C GLU A 8 -17.82 6.87 13.14
N TRP A 9 -16.95 6.32 12.34
CA TRP A 9 -16.41 7.01 11.18
C TRP A 9 -17.36 6.74 10.01
N SER A 10 -18.21 7.74 9.68
CA SER A 10 -19.24 7.62 8.63
C SER A 10 -18.81 8.18 7.28
N GLY A 11 -17.51 8.31 7.04
CA GLY A 11 -16.98 8.84 5.79
C GLY A 11 -16.58 7.74 4.81
N SER A 12 -17.30 7.61 3.70
CA SER A 12 -16.85 6.78 2.58
C SER A 12 -15.67 7.44 1.85
N PRO A 13 -14.67 6.68 1.38
CA PRO A 13 -13.59 7.22 0.56
C PRO A 13 -14.15 7.78 -0.75
N VAL A 14 -13.73 8.99 -1.11
CA VAL A 14 -14.12 9.60 -2.37
C VAL A 14 -12.93 9.56 -3.30
N PRO A 15 -13.01 8.88 -4.44
CA PRO A 15 -11.93 8.87 -5.41
C PRO A 15 -11.78 10.26 -6.04
N VAL A 16 -10.58 10.81 -5.98
CA VAL A 16 -10.22 12.07 -6.61
C VAL A 16 -9.26 11.77 -7.77
N GLY A 17 -9.80 11.36 -8.89
CA GLY A 17 -9.02 10.94 -10.06
C GLY A 17 -8.42 9.54 -9.95
N LYS A 18 -7.75 9.08 -11.00
CA LYS A 18 -7.13 7.74 -11.02
C LYS A 18 -6.02 7.63 -9.96
N GLY A 19 -6.26 6.82 -8.93
CA GLY A 19 -5.27 6.49 -7.92
C GLY A 19 -5.13 7.48 -6.76
N PHE A 20 -6.03 8.46 -6.59
CA PHE A 20 -6.04 9.39 -5.46
C PHE A 20 -7.21 9.11 -4.52
N TYR A 21 -6.94 9.08 -3.23
CA TYR A 21 -7.95 8.94 -2.18
C TYR A 21 -7.85 10.09 -1.19
N LYS A 22 -8.98 10.71 -0.86
CA LYS A 22 -9.08 11.80 0.13
C LYS A 22 -10.01 11.39 1.26
N CYS A 23 -9.53 11.44 2.47
CA CYS A 23 -10.34 11.26 3.66
C CYS A 23 -11.18 12.50 3.96
N LYS A 24 -12.50 12.35 4.01
CA LYS A 24 -13.39 13.36 4.58
C LYS A 24 -13.51 13.10 6.08
N SER A 25 -12.68 13.77 6.88
CA SER A 25 -12.90 13.80 8.32
C SER A 25 -14.08 14.73 8.62
N GLY A 26 -15.23 14.15 8.91
CA GLY A 26 -16.40 14.89 9.36
C GLY A 26 -16.25 15.40 10.79
N ARG A 27 -15.48 16.46 11.01
CA ARG A 27 -15.56 17.24 12.22
C ARG A 27 -16.01 18.66 11.88
N LYS A 28 -17.29 18.94 12.11
CA LYS A 28 -17.75 20.28 12.43
C LYS A 28 -17.30 20.59 13.84
N SER A 29 -16.25 21.33 14.03
CA SER A 29 -16.00 22.09 15.24
C SER A 29 -14.93 23.13 14.98
N GLU A 30 -15.37 24.38 15.17
CA GLU A 30 -14.59 25.59 15.41
C GLU A 30 -13.64 26.04 14.29
N VAL A 31 -14.12 27.12 13.69
CA VAL A 31 -13.30 28.14 13.05
C VAL A 31 -12.28 28.64 14.10
N ARG A 32 -11.15 27.96 14.16
CA ARG A 32 -9.93 28.48 14.78
C ARG A 32 -8.86 28.51 13.71
N SER A 33 -8.52 29.75 13.35
CA SER A 33 -7.32 30.18 12.64
C SER A 33 -6.84 29.22 11.55
N LEU A 34 -6.89 29.66 10.33
CA LEU A 34 -6.12 29.18 9.18
C LEU A 34 -4.62 29.30 9.49
N GLU A 35 -4.14 28.54 10.46
CA GLU A 35 -2.74 28.20 10.52
C GLU A 35 -2.50 27.34 9.30
N GLN A 36 -1.68 27.83 8.40
CA GLN A 36 -1.11 27.14 7.27
C GLN A 36 -0.53 25.81 7.80
N ARG A 37 -1.31 24.73 7.74
CA ARG A 37 -0.75 23.39 7.87
C ARG A 37 0.12 23.23 6.63
N GLU A 38 1.41 23.36 6.82
CA GLU A 38 2.38 23.02 5.78
C GLU A 38 2.09 21.57 5.40
N MET A 39 1.46 21.41 4.24
CA MET A 39 1.22 20.09 3.69
C MET A 39 2.57 19.52 3.28
N THR A 40 3.08 18.63 4.10
CA THR A 40 4.31 17.92 3.84
C THR A 40 4.02 16.77 2.87
N ASN A 41 4.89 16.58 1.90
CA ASN A 41 4.88 15.42 1.04
C ASN A 41 5.83 14.37 1.60
N LEU A 42 5.34 13.16 1.80
CA LEU A 42 6.10 12.02 2.30
C LEU A 42 6.07 10.91 1.25
N GLU A 43 7.24 10.46 0.81
CA GLU A 43 7.38 9.41 -0.18
C GLU A 43 8.25 8.28 0.37
N GLY A 44 7.86 7.06 0.06
CA GLY A 44 8.60 5.88 0.51
C GLY A 44 7.97 4.57 0.03
N THR A 45 8.51 3.48 0.55
CA THR A 45 8.01 2.13 0.30
C THR A 45 7.27 1.62 1.53
N VAL A 46 6.13 1.00 1.35
CA VAL A 46 5.36 0.40 2.44
C VAL A 46 6.12 -0.81 2.98
N ASP A 47 6.66 -0.68 4.19
CA ASP A 47 7.33 -1.79 4.89
C ASP A 47 6.32 -2.81 5.40
N SER A 48 5.33 -2.35 6.14
CA SER A 48 4.30 -3.22 6.70
C SER A 48 2.97 -2.50 6.91
N VAL A 49 1.87 -3.26 6.80
CA VAL A 49 0.53 -2.78 7.12
C VAL A 49 0.18 -3.27 8.53
N VAL A 50 0.07 -2.34 9.48
CA VAL A 50 -0.22 -2.65 10.89
C VAL A 50 -1.71 -2.91 11.10
N TYR A 51 -2.55 -2.10 10.45
CA TYR A 51 -4.00 -2.22 10.52
C TYR A 51 -4.65 -1.70 9.25
N GLN A 52 -5.66 -2.40 8.77
CA GLN A 52 -6.46 -1.97 7.63
C GLN A 52 -7.92 -2.32 7.89
N ASN A 53 -8.80 -1.35 7.66
CA ASN A 53 -10.25 -1.53 7.71
C ASN A 53 -10.79 -1.52 6.28
N GLU A 54 -11.32 -2.65 5.83
CA GLU A 54 -11.82 -2.83 4.47
C GLU A 54 -13.11 -2.03 4.20
N GLU A 55 -13.91 -1.74 5.22
CA GLU A 55 -15.19 -1.04 5.07
C GLU A 55 -15.00 0.46 4.75
N ASN A 56 -14.03 1.09 5.41
CA ASN A 56 -13.82 2.53 5.29
C ASN A 56 -12.45 2.92 4.71
N GLY A 57 -11.62 1.93 4.40
CA GLY A 57 -10.28 2.12 3.84
C GLY A 57 -9.26 2.74 4.81
N TYR A 58 -9.60 2.91 6.09
CA TYR A 58 -8.67 3.44 7.07
C TYR A 58 -7.52 2.47 7.30
N THR A 59 -6.31 2.96 7.14
CA THR A 59 -5.10 2.16 7.20
C THR A 59 -4.07 2.81 8.10
N VAL A 60 -3.38 1.97 8.88
CA VAL A 60 -2.17 2.30 9.64
C VAL A 60 -1.06 1.45 9.07
N LEU A 61 -0.03 2.08 8.55
CA LEU A 61 1.10 1.39 7.93
C LEU A 61 2.43 1.99 8.39
N ARG A 62 3.50 1.25 8.18
CA ARG A 62 4.87 1.71 8.30
C ARG A 62 5.43 1.97 6.92
N LEU A 63 5.96 3.18 6.72
CA LEU A 63 6.55 3.65 5.47
C LEU A 63 8.06 3.78 5.67
N ASP A 64 8.81 3.04 4.88
CA ASP A 64 10.27 3.19 4.77
C ASP A 64 10.56 4.38 3.84
N VAL A 65 11.07 5.43 4.41
CA VAL A 65 11.44 6.68 3.71
C VAL A 65 12.96 6.79 3.48
N GLY A 66 13.70 5.71 3.78
CA GLY A 66 15.17 5.69 3.70
C GLY A 66 15.88 6.21 4.96
N GLU A 67 15.14 6.44 6.04
CA GLU A 67 15.68 6.75 7.37
C GLU A 67 15.87 5.48 8.20
N GLU A 68 16.52 5.59 9.37
CA GLU A 68 16.78 4.43 10.24
C GLU A 68 15.51 3.76 10.76
N GLU A 69 14.45 4.52 10.99
CA GLU A 69 13.17 4.01 11.45
C GLU A 69 12.03 4.33 10.49
N PRO A 70 11.16 3.34 10.19
CA PRO A 70 10.02 3.56 9.32
C PRO A 70 8.99 4.49 9.98
N VAL A 71 8.45 5.41 9.19
CA VAL A 71 7.45 6.38 9.62
C VAL A 71 6.07 5.71 9.71
N THR A 72 5.37 5.93 10.82
CA THR A 72 3.97 5.51 10.94
C THR A 72 3.07 6.47 10.17
N VAL A 73 2.39 5.97 9.15
CA VAL A 73 1.42 6.72 8.34
C VAL A 73 0.02 6.23 8.62
N VAL A 74 -0.88 7.16 8.86
CA VAL A 74 -2.31 6.90 9.09
C VAL A 74 -3.16 7.68 8.09
N GLY A 75 -4.15 7.03 7.51
CA GLY A 75 -5.04 7.69 6.55
C GLY A 75 -5.99 6.73 5.84
N CYS A 76 -6.71 7.25 4.87
CA CYS A 76 -7.58 6.45 4.01
C CYS A 76 -6.79 5.94 2.81
N ILE A 77 -6.24 4.72 2.91
CA ILE A 77 -5.40 4.10 1.87
C ILE A 77 -5.89 2.66 1.66
N PRO A 78 -7.04 2.48 1.00
CA PRO A 78 -7.63 1.15 0.86
C PRO A 78 -6.77 0.24 -0.01
N GLY A 79 -6.67 -1.03 0.41
CA GLY A 79 -6.03 -2.10 -0.37
C GLY A 79 -4.53 -1.94 -0.59
N VAL A 80 -3.84 -1.14 0.22
CA VAL A 80 -2.38 -1.01 0.18
C VAL A 80 -1.71 -2.29 0.65
N ALA A 81 -0.61 -2.66 0.01
CA ALA A 81 0.18 -3.84 0.34
C ALA A 81 1.64 -3.47 0.66
N PRO A 82 2.31 -4.31 1.49
CA PRO A 82 3.76 -4.19 1.67
C PRO A 82 4.50 -4.21 0.33
N GLY A 83 5.58 -3.44 0.22
CA GLY A 83 6.37 -3.30 -0.99
C GLY A 83 5.86 -2.24 -1.98
N GLU A 84 4.62 -1.77 -1.88
CA GLU A 84 4.13 -0.69 -2.75
C GLU A 84 4.83 0.64 -2.46
N SER A 85 5.08 1.43 -3.51
CA SER A 85 5.47 2.82 -3.33
C SER A 85 4.26 3.64 -2.90
N LEU A 86 4.47 4.54 -1.95
CA LEU A 86 3.45 5.45 -1.45
C LEU A 86 3.96 6.88 -1.44
N SER A 87 3.21 7.78 -2.07
CA SER A 87 3.37 9.22 -1.94
C SER A 87 2.16 9.75 -1.18
N ALA A 88 2.39 10.30 0.00
CA ALA A 88 1.36 10.79 0.90
C ALA A 88 1.53 12.29 1.15
N GLN A 89 0.44 13.04 1.05
CA GLN A 89 0.39 14.46 1.41
C GLN A 89 -0.45 14.63 2.66
N GLY A 90 0.07 15.35 3.63
CA GLY A 90 -0.61 15.52 4.90
C GLY A 90 0.23 16.27 5.92
N GLY A 91 0.03 15.96 7.18
CA GLY A 91 0.72 16.63 8.28
C GLY A 91 1.15 15.69 9.40
N TRP A 92 2.18 16.09 10.09
CA TRP A 92 2.63 15.40 11.29
C TRP A 92 1.66 15.60 12.44
N THR A 93 1.34 14.54 13.14
CA THR A 93 0.50 14.56 14.34
C THR A 93 1.17 13.74 15.44
N HIS A 94 0.93 14.14 16.69
CA HIS A 94 1.43 13.40 17.84
C HIS A 94 0.27 12.67 18.52
N HIS A 95 0.36 11.35 18.57
CA HIS A 95 -0.62 10.52 19.30
C HIS A 95 -0.08 10.24 20.72
N ALA A 96 -0.91 10.41 21.74
CA ALA A 96 -0.50 10.28 23.13
C ALA A 96 0.11 8.91 23.49
N THR A 97 -0.32 7.84 22.80
CA THR A 97 0.11 6.45 23.06
C THR A 97 1.15 5.96 22.03
N TYR A 98 1.07 6.42 20.78
CA TYR A 98 1.85 5.89 19.66
C TYR A 98 2.93 6.83 19.16
N GLY A 99 3.07 8.00 19.80
CA GLY A 99 4.09 8.97 19.45
C GLY A 99 3.79 9.74 18.17
N GLN A 100 4.85 10.11 17.46
CA GLN A 100 4.77 10.88 16.23
C GLN A 100 4.28 10.00 15.09
N GLN A 101 3.30 10.50 14.34
CA GLN A 101 2.74 9.82 13.17
C GLN A 101 2.41 10.84 12.07
N PHE A 102 2.43 10.40 10.83
CA PHE A 102 2.04 11.20 9.68
C PHE A 102 0.59 10.91 9.32
N THR A 103 -0.26 11.94 9.32
CA THR A 103 -1.66 11.81 8.91
C THR A 103 -1.78 12.18 7.45
N ALA A 104 -2.02 11.19 6.60
CA ALA A 104 -2.22 11.37 5.17
C ALA A 104 -3.65 11.85 4.87
N GLU A 105 -3.77 13.02 4.25
CA GLU A 105 -5.03 13.55 3.71
C GLU A 105 -5.26 13.07 2.28
N VAL A 106 -4.17 12.98 1.51
CA VAL A 106 -4.15 12.44 0.15
C VAL A 106 -3.03 11.41 0.07
N ALA A 107 -3.31 10.27 -0.53
CA ALA A 107 -2.32 9.24 -0.78
C ALA A 107 -2.39 8.77 -2.23
N ARG A 108 -1.22 8.55 -2.82
CA ARG A 108 -1.05 7.98 -4.15
C ARG A 108 -0.19 6.73 -4.05
N ARG A 109 -0.71 5.62 -4.55
CA ARG A 109 0.00 4.35 -4.58
C ARG A 109 0.72 4.18 -5.91
N GLY A 110 1.92 3.66 -5.86
CA GLY A 110 2.74 3.32 -7.01
C GLY A 110 3.12 1.84 -7.03
N MET A 111 3.77 1.44 -8.10
CA MET A 111 4.34 0.10 -8.22
C MET A 111 5.56 -0.04 -7.31
N PRO A 112 5.80 -1.25 -6.77
CA PRO A 112 7.03 -1.54 -6.08
C PRO A 112 8.23 -1.36 -7.03
N THR A 113 9.28 -0.73 -6.49
CA THR A 113 10.55 -0.52 -7.19
C THR A 113 11.69 -1.14 -6.40
N GLY A 114 12.54 -1.88 -7.10
CA GLY A 114 13.64 -2.64 -6.50
C GLY A 114 13.23 -4.05 -6.03
N GLU A 115 14.19 -4.95 -6.03
CA GLU A 115 13.96 -6.38 -5.78
C GLU A 115 13.31 -6.66 -4.42
N LYS A 116 13.73 -5.98 -3.35
CA LYS A 116 13.16 -6.15 -2.01
C LYS A 116 11.68 -5.77 -1.99
N ALA A 117 11.33 -4.61 -2.54
CA ALA A 117 9.96 -4.12 -2.57
C ALA A 117 9.05 -5.03 -3.43
N ILE A 118 9.55 -5.51 -4.56
CA ILE A 118 8.85 -6.48 -5.42
C ILE A 118 8.63 -7.80 -4.68
N PHE A 119 9.65 -8.27 -3.94
CA PHE A 119 9.53 -9.47 -3.13
C PHE A 119 8.45 -9.33 -2.06
N ASP A 120 8.50 -8.25 -1.26
CA ASP A 120 7.56 -7.99 -0.17
C ASP A 120 6.13 -7.87 -0.71
N TYR A 121 5.96 -7.20 -1.85
CA TYR A 121 4.68 -7.10 -2.55
C TYR A 121 4.12 -8.46 -2.97
N LEU A 122 4.91 -9.28 -3.65
CA LEU A 122 4.48 -10.59 -4.11
C LEU A 122 4.28 -11.59 -2.95
N ALA A 123 5.13 -11.52 -1.93
CA ALA A 123 5.08 -12.38 -0.74
C ALA A 123 3.92 -12.04 0.20
N SER A 124 3.39 -10.82 0.15
CA SER A 124 2.24 -10.38 0.96
C SER A 124 0.94 -11.11 0.63
N GLY A 125 0.91 -11.86 -0.49
CA GLY A 125 -0.28 -12.59 -0.94
C GLY A 125 -1.31 -11.74 -1.69
N VAL A 126 -0.98 -10.49 -2.00
CA VAL A 126 -1.84 -9.58 -2.78
C VAL A 126 -2.14 -10.15 -4.16
N VAL A 127 -1.21 -10.90 -4.74
CA VAL A 127 -1.41 -11.61 -6.00
C VAL A 127 -1.77 -13.06 -5.72
N ARG A 128 -2.98 -13.44 -6.04
CA ARG A 128 -3.49 -14.79 -5.78
C ARG A 128 -2.64 -15.85 -6.50
N GLY A 129 -2.19 -16.86 -5.75
CA GLY A 129 -1.40 -17.99 -6.27
C GLY A 129 0.12 -17.80 -6.16
N ILE A 130 0.60 -16.62 -5.77
CA ILE A 130 2.01 -16.34 -5.49
C ILE A 130 2.21 -16.38 -3.97
N GLY A 131 3.06 -17.29 -3.52
CA GLY A 131 3.51 -17.33 -2.12
C GLY A 131 5.00 -17.00 -2.02
N ILE A 132 5.51 -16.88 -0.80
CA ILE A 132 6.91 -16.50 -0.49
C ILE A 132 7.92 -17.30 -1.32
N SER A 133 7.77 -18.63 -1.38
CA SER A 133 8.68 -19.51 -2.13
C SER A 133 8.62 -19.26 -3.63
N THR A 134 7.45 -18.94 -4.18
CA THR A 134 7.27 -18.66 -5.61
C THR A 134 7.82 -17.28 -5.94
N ALA A 135 7.54 -16.28 -5.11
CA ALA A 135 8.05 -14.93 -5.25
C ALA A 135 9.59 -14.91 -5.29
N ARG A 136 10.25 -15.67 -4.39
CA ARG A 136 11.70 -15.78 -4.37
C ARG A 136 12.26 -16.36 -5.67
N LYS A 137 11.69 -17.47 -6.16
CA LYS A 137 12.11 -18.09 -7.42
C LYS A 137 11.89 -17.17 -8.64
N MET A 138 10.84 -16.35 -8.60
CA MET A 138 10.59 -15.38 -9.66
C MET A 138 11.67 -14.31 -9.68
N LEU A 139 12.02 -13.76 -8.51
CA LEU A 139 13.07 -12.77 -8.41
C LEU A 139 14.46 -13.32 -8.72
N ASP A 140 14.77 -14.53 -8.27
CA ASP A 140 16.03 -15.20 -8.60
C ASP A 140 16.22 -15.40 -10.13
N LEU A 141 15.12 -15.52 -10.88
CA LEU A 141 15.16 -15.75 -12.34
C LEU A 141 15.01 -14.47 -13.17
N PHE A 142 14.13 -13.56 -12.74
CA PHE A 142 13.72 -12.38 -13.52
C PHE A 142 14.14 -11.06 -12.86
N GLY A 143 14.60 -11.06 -11.61
CA GLY A 143 14.98 -9.84 -10.88
C GLY A 143 13.85 -8.81 -10.88
N GLU A 144 14.20 -7.56 -11.18
CA GLU A 144 13.25 -6.44 -11.23
C GLU A 144 12.21 -6.56 -12.37
N GLU A 145 12.50 -7.36 -13.41
CA GLU A 145 11.56 -7.58 -14.52
C GLU A 145 10.37 -8.49 -14.14
N THR A 146 10.37 -9.06 -12.94
CA THR A 146 9.33 -10.00 -12.46
C THR A 146 7.92 -9.46 -12.65
N LEU A 147 7.68 -8.19 -12.37
CA LEU A 147 6.36 -7.58 -12.52
C LEU A 147 5.97 -7.41 -13.99
N ALA A 148 6.92 -7.02 -14.84
CA ALA A 148 6.69 -6.92 -16.28
C ALA A 148 6.41 -8.30 -16.90
N VAL A 149 7.10 -9.33 -16.46
CA VAL A 149 6.85 -10.72 -16.90
C VAL A 149 5.45 -11.20 -16.47
N LEU A 150 5.05 -10.89 -15.23
CA LEU A 150 3.69 -11.20 -14.74
C LEU A 150 2.60 -10.51 -15.56
N GLU A 151 2.82 -9.27 -15.94
CA GLU A 151 1.84 -8.47 -16.66
C GLU A 151 1.74 -8.86 -18.15
N HIS A 152 2.87 -8.98 -18.82
CA HIS A 152 2.93 -9.09 -20.28
C HIS A 152 3.24 -10.49 -20.78
N GLU A 153 4.08 -11.25 -20.08
CA GLU A 153 4.61 -12.54 -20.53
C GLU A 153 4.48 -13.65 -19.47
N PRO A 154 3.27 -13.93 -18.93
CA PRO A 154 3.11 -14.91 -17.85
C PRO A 154 3.57 -16.32 -18.23
N GLN A 155 3.66 -16.62 -19.51
CA GLN A 155 4.14 -17.93 -20.00
C GLN A 155 5.61 -18.17 -19.64
N ARG A 156 6.44 -17.12 -19.52
CA ARG A 156 7.84 -17.24 -19.07
C ARG A 156 7.97 -17.77 -17.65
N LEU A 157 6.93 -17.64 -16.85
CA LEU A 157 6.92 -18.20 -15.50
C LEU A 157 7.02 -19.74 -15.49
N THR A 158 6.77 -20.40 -16.62
CA THR A 158 6.96 -21.86 -16.77
C THR A 158 8.42 -22.28 -16.71
N GLU A 159 9.37 -21.34 -16.88
CA GLU A 159 10.79 -21.58 -16.68
C GLU A 159 11.10 -21.91 -15.21
N ILE A 160 10.21 -21.50 -14.29
CA ILE A 160 10.31 -21.82 -12.88
C ILE A 160 9.90 -23.28 -12.64
N LYS A 161 10.85 -24.06 -12.15
CA LYS A 161 10.62 -25.49 -11.89
C LYS A 161 9.43 -25.72 -10.94
N GLY A 162 8.41 -26.41 -11.46
CA GLY A 162 7.20 -26.73 -10.71
C GLY A 162 6.00 -25.82 -10.98
N LEU A 163 6.15 -24.82 -11.86
CA LEU A 163 5.03 -24.01 -12.35
C LEU A 163 4.48 -24.61 -13.65
N THR A 164 3.17 -24.82 -13.67
CA THR A 164 2.47 -25.27 -14.90
C THR A 164 1.99 -24.04 -15.70
N PRO A 165 1.86 -24.15 -17.04
CA PRO A 165 1.36 -23.03 -17.85
C PRO A 165 0.03 -22.47 -17.37
N LYS A 166 -0.88 -23.33 -16.94
CA LYS A 166 -2.18 -22.94 -16.39
C LYS A 166 -2.07 -22.08 -15.12
N ARG A 167 -1.11 -22.41 -14.23
CA ARG A 167 -0.87 -21.62 -13.02
C ARG A 167 -0.18 -20.30 -13.34
N ALA A 168 0.77 -20.31 -14.27
CA ALA A 168 1.45 -19.12 -14.74
C ALA A 168 0.46 -18.08 -15.31
N GLU A 169 -0.45 -18.52 -16.14
CA GLU A 169 -1.49 -17.68 -16.73
C GLU A 169 -2.47 -17.14 -15.69
N ALA A 170 -2.91 -17.99 -14.75
CA ALA A 170 -3.77 -17.58 -13.64
C ALA A 170 -3.10 -16.53 -12.71
N MET A 171 -1.79 -16.64 -12.49
CA MET A 171 -1.03 -15.62 -11.72
C MET A 171 -0.95 -14.30 -12.47
N GLY A 172 -0.68 -14.31 -13.77
CA GLY A 172 -0.67 -13.13 -14.62
C GLY A 172 -2.03 -12.44 -14.67
N GLU A 173 -3.12 -13.22 -14.77
CA GLU A 173 -4.48 -12.69 -14.74
C GLU A 173 -4.81 -12.05 -13.37
N ALA A 174 -4.48 -12.74 -12.28
CA ALA A 174 -4.67 -12.21 -10.93
C ALA A 174 -3.89 -10.89 -10.71
N PHE A 175 -2.67 -10.80 -11.25
CA PHE A 175 -1.88 -9.58 -11.18
C PHE A 175 -2.51 -8.43 -11.99
N ARG A 176 -2.95 -8.69 -13.23
CA ARG A 176 -3.64 -7.69 -14.05
C ARG A 176 -4.94 -7.19 -13.43
N LEU A 177 -5.71 -8.08 -12.80
CA LEU A 177 -6.91 -7.69 -12.05
C LEU A 177 -6.57 -6.76 -10.88
N GLN A 178 -5.51 -7.08 -10.14
CA GLN A 178 -5.03 -6.24 -9.03
C GLN A 178 -4.56 -4.86 -9.52
N MET A 179 -3.92 -4.81 -10.68
CA MET A 179 -3.51 -3.56 -11.32
C MET A 179 -4.71 -2.70 -11.76
N GLY A 180 -5.76 -3.32 -12.26
CA GLY A 180 -6.97 -2.63 -12.68
C GLY A 180 -7.81 -2.03 -11.55
N MET A 181 -7.60 -2.47 -10.31
CA MET A 181 -8.28 -1.97 -9.12
C MET A 181 -7.57 -0.80 -8.43
N ARG A 182 -6.47 -0.30 -8.98
CA ARG A 182 -5.68 0.83 -8.44
C ARG A 182 -6.13 2.18 -8.92
#